data_348d9e20c781398f9d4eb940c4e1784a
#
_entry.id   348d9e20c781398f9d4eb940c4e1784a
#
_cell.length_a   1.000
_cell.length_b   1.000
_cell.length_c   1.000
_cell.angle_alpha   90.00
_cell.angle_beta   90.00
_cell.angle_gamma   90.00
#
_symmetry.space_group_name_H-M   'P 1'
#
loop_
_entity.id
_entity.type
_entity.pdbx_description
1 polymer ?
#
loop_
_entity_poly.entity_id
_entity_poly.type
_entity_poly.pdbx_seq_one_letter_code
_entity_poly.pdbx_strand_id
1 'polypeptide(L)'
;MSIVSRLQTSVGLRTIVITGSTACAVSLASAWPSYASWAPKPEPKFWSEVRQQLSDQETASQADWRFMEAMQSPNIEAAEYLRDPRRRDQTVSFKALLLMRKGQSNPWGMRQLSMRAQSLEGVLERQDQEGRWSPYPGRKGTASKVNWICAQAPNP
;
A
#
# COMPACT_ATOMS: atom_id res chain seq x y z
N MET A 1 -8.80 -75.93 -21.52
CA MET A 1 -9.44 -75.66 -22.81
C MET A 1 -8.95 -74.26 -23.21
N SER A 2 -7.82 -74.19 -24.00
CA SER A 2 -7.82 -74.09 -25.48
C SER A 2 -8.70 -72.90 -25.90
N ILE A 3 -8.22 -71.91 -26.60
CA ILE A 3 -7.64 -71.91 -27.95
C ILE A 3 -6.86 -70.62 -28.20
N VAL A 4 -5.73 -70.78 -28.79
CA VAL A 4 -4.83 -69.89 -29.50
C VAL A 4 -5.53 -69.26 -30.72
N SER A 5 -5.20 -67.97 -31.03
CA SER A 5 -5.07 -67.56 -32.44
C SER A 5 -4.17 -66.39 -32.59
N ARG A 6 -3.08 -66.64 -33.26
CA ARG A 6 -2.15 -65.62 -33.86
C ARG A 6 -2.81 -65.04 -35.10
N LEU A 7 -2.54 -63.78 -35.37
CA LEU A 7 -2.37 -63.32 -36.76
C LEU A 7 -1.38 -62.16 -36.80
N GLN A 8 -0.28 -62.41 -37.48
CA GLN A 8 0.70 -61.46 -37.98
C GLN A 8 0.21 -60.88 -39.30
N THR A 9 0.45 -59.58 -39.49
CA THR A 9 0.67 -59.01 -40.85
C THR A 9 1.31 -57.62 -40.65
N SER A 10 2.53 -57.47 -40.94
CA SER A 10 3.31 -56.96 -42.08
C SER A 10 3.25 -55.47 -42.31
N VAL A 11 4.40 -54.88 -41.99
CA VAL A 11 5.24 -53.93 -42.77
C VAL A 11 4.51 -52.87 -43.59
N GLY A 12 4.83 -51.62 -43.22
CA GLY A 12 4.62 -50.45 -44.05
C GLY A 12 5.49 -49.29 -43.54
N LEU A 13 6.77 -49.28 -43.97
CA LEU A 13 7.70 -48.18 -43.77
C LEU A 13 7.22 -47.01 -44.61
N ARG A 14 6.63 -46.00 -44.01
CA ARG A 14 6.41 -44.71 -44.67
C ARG A 14 7.25 -43.64 -43.99
N THR A 15 8.27 -43.22 -44.71
CA THR A 15 9.11 -42.05 -44.42
C THR A 15 8.23 -40.82 -44.42
N ILE A 16 7.99 -40.23 -43.26
CA ILE A 16 7.34 -38.92 -43.13
C ILE A 16 8.46 -37.88 -43.02
N VAL A 17 8.61 -37.10 -44.09
CA VAL A 17 9.44 -35.90 -44.10
C VAL A 17 8.73 -34.86 -43.22
N ILE A 18 9.27 -34.59 -42.03
CA ILE A 18 8.80 -33.52 -41.18
C ILE A 18 9.48 -32.24 -41.63
N THR A 19 8.78 -31.44 -42.44
CA THR A 19 9.13 -30.07 -42.73
C THR A 19 8.96 -29.28 -41.44
N GLY A 20 10.10 -28.73 -40.96
CA GLY A 20 10.16 -27.92 -39.74
C GLY A 20 9.35 -26.63 -39.90
N SER A 21 8.22 -26.54 -39.22
CA SER A 21 7.53 -25.28 -38.96
C SER A 21 8.13 -24.67 -37.70
N THR A 22 8.91 -23.63 -37.89
CA THR A 22 9.44 -22.78 -36.82
C THR A 22 8.24 -22.02 -36.22
N ALA A 23 7.67 -22.54 -35.14
CA ALA A 23 6.66 -21.81 -34.34
C ALA A 23 7.35 -20.67 -33.59
N CYS A 24 7.22 -19.44 -34.09
CA CYS A 24 7.51 -18.26 -33.34
C CYS A 24 6.58 -18.19 -32.11
N ALA A 25 7.07 -18.57 -30.94
CA ALA A 25 6.39 -18.36 -29.69
C ALA A 25 6.39 -16.84 -29.43
N VAL A 26 5.29 -16.18 -29.78
CA VAL A 26 5.02 -14.80 -29.36
C VAL A 26 4.71 -14.84 -27.88
N SER A 27 5.74 -14.54 -27.04
CA SER A 27 5.55 -14.33 -25.61
C SER A 27 4.69 -13.09 -25.42
N LEU A 28 3.39 -13.28 -25.22
CA LEU A 28 2.50 -12.23 -24.71
C LEU A 28 2.93 -11.93 -23.27
N ALA A 29 3.90 -11.04 -23.12
CA ALA A 29 4.18 -10.41 -21.83
C ALA A 29 2.91 -9.66 -21.45
N SER A 30 2.12 -10.27 -20.57
CA SER A 30 0.97 -9.62 -19.94
C SER A 30 1.51 -8.43 -19.15
N ALA A 31 1.46 -7.24 -19.74
CA ALA A 31 1.70 -6.00 -19.02
C ALA A 31 0.55 -5.87 -18.00
N TRP A 32 0.78 -6.33 -16.78
CA TRP A 32 -0.11 -6.07 -15.67
C TRP A 32 -0.19 -4.55 -15.52
N PRO A 33 -1.39 -3.96 -15.47
CA PRO A 33 -1.51 -2.52 -15.27
C PRO A 33 -0.77 -2.20 -13.96
N SER A 34 0.31 -1.45 -14.09
CA SER A 34 0.99 -0.86 -12.92
C SER A 34 -0.02 0.10 -12.29
N TYR A 35 -0.74 -0.39 -11.28
CA TYR A 35 -1.48 0.51 -10.41
C TYR A 35 -0.43 1.47 -9.86
N ALA A 36 -0.55 2.75 -10.25
CA ALA A 36 0.37 3.78 -9.77
C ALA A 36 0.42 3.67 -8.25
N SER A 37 1.55 3.18 -7.74
CA SER A 37 1.73 2.97 -6.31
C SER A 37 1.68 4.35 -5.66
N TRP A 38 0.73 4.57 -4.76
CA TRP A 38 0.71 5.79 -3.97
C TRP A 38 2.05 5.90 -3.22
N ALA A 39 2.68 7.06 -3.32
CA ALA A 39 3.87 7.39 -2.56
C ALA A 39 3.77 8.84 -2.12
N PRO A 40 4.23 9.18 -0.91
CA PRO A 40 4.24 10.56 -0.48
C PRO A 40 5.18 11.38 -1.36
N LYS A 41 4.75 12.60 -1.65
CA LYS A 41 5.63 13.62 -2.23
C LYS A 41 6.60 14.12 -1.15
N PRO A 42 7.72 14.75 -1.51
CA PRO A 42 8.54 15.46 -0.53
C PRO A 42 7.69 16.44 0.29
N GLU A 43 7.99 16.55 1.59
CA GLU A 43 7.29 17.49 2.48
C GLU A 43 7.47 18.93 1.97
N PRO A 44 6.39 19.66 1.64
CA PRO A 44 6.49 21.06 1.28
C PRO A 44 6.99 21.90 2.47
N LYS A 45 7.85 22.89 2.22
CA LYS A 45 8.45 23.76 3.24
C LYS A 45 7.41 24.36 4.19
N PHE A 46 6.29 24.82 3.65
CA PHE A 46 5.17 25.35 4.43
C PHE A 46 4.72 24.38 5.55
N TRP A 47 4.57 23.10 5.24
CA TRP A 47 4.11 22.12 6.23
C TRP A 47 5.16 21.77 7.27
N SER A 48 6.43 21.76 6.90
CA SER A 48 7.52 21.57 7.86
C SER A 48 7.60 22.75 8.86
N GLU A 49 7.38 23.97 8.38
CA GLU A 49 7.36 25.17 9.24
C GLU A 49 6.18 25.15 10.21
N VAL A 50 4.96 24.83 9.72
CA VAL A 50 3.76 24.69 10.57
C VAL A 50 3.98 23.60 11.64
N ARG A 51 4.50 22.45 11.23
CA ARG A 51 4.80 21.35 12.16
C ARG A 51 5.80 21.76 13.24
N GLN A 52 6.89 22.42 12.86
CA GLN A 52 7.91 22.88 13.79
C GLN A 52 7.33 23.88 14.77
N GLN A 53 6.60 24.90 14.30
CA GLN A 53 5.97 25.91 15.15
C GLN A 53 5.03 25.28 16.20
N LEU A 54 4.23 24.28 15.82
CA LEU A 54 3.31 23.60 16.73
C LEU A 54 4.06 22.67 17.71
N SER A 55 5.13 22.03 17.27
CA SER A 55 5.94 21.19 18.15
C SER A 55 6.69 21.97 19.22
N ASP A 56 7.08 23.20 18.92
CA ASP A 56 7.74 24.11 19.89
C ASP A 56 6.75 24.61 20.96
N GLN A 57 5.45 24.70 20.63
CA GLN A 57 4.39 25.10 21.54
C GLN A 57 3.87 23.98 22.45
N GLU A 58 3.85 22.76 21.92
CA GLU A 58 3.48 21.57 22.67
C GLU A 58 4.76 20.77 22.92
N THR A 59 4.98 20.25 24.12
CA THR A 59 6.12 19.40 24.49
C THR A 59 6.19 18.10 23.64
N ALA A 60 5.66 18.13 22.43
CA ALA A 60 5.68 17.05 21.47
C ALA A 60 7.10 16.97 20.88
N SER A 61 7.84 15.97 21.32
CA SER A 61 9.15 15.60 20.81
C SER A 61 9.26 15.88 19.30
N GLN A 62 10.33 16.57 18.88
CA GLN A 62 10.75 16.76 17.47
C GLN A 62 11.10 15.40 16.79
N ALA A 63 10.34 14.36 17.09
CA ALA A 63 10.56 13.03 16.62
C ALA A 63 10.46 12.95 15.08
N ASP A 64 11.08 11.94 14.51
CA ASP A 64 11.18 11.62 13.08
C ASP A 64 9.81 11.35 12.41
N TRP A 65 9.02 12.40 12.28
CA TRP A 65 7.75 12.36 11.56
C TRP A 65 8.00 12.29 10.06
N ARG A 66 7.50 11.25 9.42
CA ARG A 66 7.53 11.10 7.96
C ARG A 66 6.25 11.69 7.38
N PHE A 67 6.39 12.66 6.51
CA PHE A 67 5.27 13.25 5.79
C PHE A 67 4.58 12.20 4.91
N MET A 68 3.25 12.16 4.95
CA MET A 68 2.45 11.30 4.10
C MET A 68 1.75 12.09 3.01
N GLU A 69 0.88 12.99 3.38
CA GLU A 69 0.13 13.80 2.43
C GLU A 69 -0.37 15.09 3.07
N ALA A 70 -0.77 16.04 2.24
CA ALA A 70 -1.45 17.23 2.67
C ALA A 70 -2.55 17.62 1.69
N MET A 71 -3.53 18.35 2.21
CA MET A 71 -4.57 18.99 1.43
C MET A 71 -4.69 20.46 1.81
N GLN A 72 -4.95 21.29 0.81
CA GLN A 72 -5.21 22.70 1.00
C GLN A 72 -6.45 23.08 0.21
N SER A 73 -7.42 23.66 0.90
CA SER A 73 -8.60 24.26 0.31
C SER A 73 -8.99 25.51 1.12
N PRO A 74 -9.85 26.39 0.62
CA PRO A 74 -10.28 27.57 1.38
C PRO A 74 -10.91 27.25 2.73
N ASN A 75 -11.53 26.09 2.85
CA ASN A 75 -12.29 25.69 4.04
C ASN A 75 -11.49 24.82 5.02
N ILE A 76 -10.45 24.12 4.54
CA ILE A 76 -9.66 23.21 5.36
C ILE A 76 -8.26 23.04 4.79
N GLU A 77 -7.28 23.10 5.68
CA GLU A 77 -5.91 22.71 5.41
C GLU A 77 -5.52 21.65 6.41
N ALA A 78 -4.93 20.57 5.91
CA ALA A 78 -4.52 19.44 6.74
C ALA A 78 -3.27 18.76 6.18
N ALA A 79 -2.42 18.26 7.08
CA ALA A 79 -1.30 17.39 6.73
C ALA A 79 -1.23 16.20 7.68
N GLU A 80 -0.84 15.07 7.13
CA GLU A 80 -0.72 13.81 7.86
C GLU A 80 0.72 13.30 7.82
N TYR A 81 1.17 12.81 8.96
CA TYR A 81 2.51 12.24 9.15
C TYR A 81 2.42 10.89 9.83
N LEU A 82 3.45 10.08 9.66
CA LEU A 82 3.61 8.75 10.24
C LEU A 82 4.89 8.68 11.07
N ARG A 83 4.83 7.96 12.20
CA ARG A 83 5.98 7.60 13.03
C ARG A 83 5.82 6.21 13.65
N ASP A 84 6.93 5.58 13.98
CA ASP A 84 7.01 4.30 14.71
C ASP A 84 6.17 3.17 14.08
N PRO A 85 6.31 2.88 12.77
CA PRO A 85 5.58 1.77 12.18
C PRO A 85 6.13 0.45 12.72
N ARG A 86 5.23 -0.39 13.25
CA ARG A 86 5.54 -1.71 13.80
C ARG A 86 4.64 -2.77 13.19
N ARG A 87 5.23 -3.77 12.60
CA ARG A 87 4.51 -4.89 11.98
C ARG A 87 4.21 -5.96 13.01
N ARG A 88 3.00 -6.46 12.95
CA ARG A 88 2.57 -7.71 13.57
C ARG A 88 1.66 -8.44 12.58
N ASP A 89 2.14 -9.53 12.03
CA ASP A 89 1.45 -10.29 10.97
C ASP A 89 1.07 -9.40 9.78
N GLN A 90 -0.20 -9.35 9.44
CA GLN A 90 -0.75 -8.57 8.33
C GLN A 90 -1.14 -7.13 8.74
N THR A 91 -0.83 -6.74 9.96
CA THR A 91 -1.18 -5.44 10.52
C THR A 91 0.07 -4.63 10.83
N VAL A 92 0.04 -3.34 10.48
CA VAL A 92 1.07 -2.38 10.89
C VAL A 92 0.43 -1.31 11.76
N SER A 93 0.81 -1.29 13.05
CA SER A 93 0.45 -0.19 13.97
C SER A 93 1.47 0.93 13.87
N PHE A 94 0.99 2.17 13.99
CA PHE A 94 1.83 3.36 13.90
C PHE A 94 1.20 4.55 14.64
N LYS A 95 2.00 5.59 14.88
CA LYS A 95 1.50 6.88 15.33
C LYS A 95 1.29 7.78 14.12
N ALA A 96 0.10 8.38 14.02
CA ALA A 96 -0.19 9.43 13.05
C ALA A 96 -0.22 10.79 13.74
N LEU A 97 0.34 11.81 13.09
CA LEU A 97 0.18 13.20 13.47
C LEU A 97 -0.70 13.86 12.41
N LEU A 98 -1.78 14.48 12.85
CA LEU A 98 -2.67 15.29 12.03
C LEU A 98 -2.53 16.75 12.41
N LEU A 99 -2.04 17.57 11.49
CA LEU A 99 -2.10 19.01 11.55
C LEU A 99 -3.33 19.48 10.78
N MET A 100 -4.12 20.37 11.35
CA MET A 100 -5.35 20.81 10.69
C MET A 100 -5.75 22.21 11.15
N ARG A 101 -6.26 23.02 10.19
CA ARG A 101 -7.08 24.20 10.50
C ARG A 101 -8.31 24.27 9.59
N LYS A 102 -9.39 24.78 10.12
CA LYS A 102 -10.64 25.00 9.35
C LYS A 102 -10.74 26.49 9.02
N GLY A 103 -10.61 26.81 7.72
CA GLY A 103 -10.52 28.20 7.28
C GLY A 103 -9.20 28.86 7.66
N GLN A 104 -8.81 29.88 6.92
CA GLN A 104 -7.48 30.51 7.06
C GLN A 104 -7.33 31.34 8.34
N SER A 105 -8.44 31.82 8.93
CA SER A 105 -8.43 32.67 10.13
C SER A 105 -8.38 31.89 11.46
N ASN A 106 -8.55 30.58 11.41
CA ASN A 106 -8.55 29.77 12.64
C ASN A 106 -7.12 29.33 13.00
N PRO A 107 -6.84 29.11 14.29
CA PRO A 107 -5.55 28.57 14.72
C PRO A 107 -5.34 27.14 14.19
N TRP A 108 -4.08 26.76 14.07
CA TRP A 108 -3.69 25.40 13.80
C TRP A 108 -3.97 24.52 15.00
N GLY A 109 -4.52 23.34 14.74
CA GLY A 109 -4.62 22.25 15.70
C GLY A 109 -3.68 21.12 15.35
N MET A 110 -3.13 20.47 16.38
CA MET A 110 -2.30 19.28 16.26
C MET A 110 -2.96 18.13 17.03
N ARG A 111 -3.00 16.94 16.43
CA ARG A 111 -3.55 15.75 17.06
C ARG A 111 -2.71 14.53 16.74
N GLN A 112 -2.31 13.81 17.78
CA GLN A 112 -1.71 12.49 17.62
C GLN A 112 -2.78 11.40 17.72
N LEU A 113 -2.68 10.41 16.84
CA LEU A 113 -3.59 9.26 16.77
C LEU A 113 -2.79 7.97 16.81
N SER A 114 -3.29 6.96 17.52
CA SER A 114 -2.84 5.58 17.35
C SER A 114 -3.62 4.97 16.21
N MET A 115 -2.91 4.48 15.20
CA MET A 115 -3.52 3.93 13.99
C MET A 115 -2.96 2.56 13.66
N ARG A 116 -3.70 1.79 12.87
CA ARG A 116 -3.21 0.58 12.24
C ARG A 116 -3.68 0.47 10.79
N ALA A 117 -2.83 -0.13 9.98
CA ALA A 117 -3.07 -0.44 8.58
C ALA A 117 -3.23 -1.95 8.44
N GLN A 118 -4.33 -2.40 7.84
CA GLN A 118 -4.64 -3.79 7.55
C GLN A 118 -4.24 -4.07 6.10
N SER A 119 -3.11 -4.75 5.88
CA SER A 119 -2.53 -4.88 4.54
C SER A 119 -3.40 -5.68 3.57
N LEU A 120 -4.08 -6.72 4.03
CA LEU A 120 -4.95 -7.55 3.19
C LEU A 120 -6.24 -6.83 2.78
N GLU A 121 -6.79 -6.07 3.69
CA GLU A 121 -8.08 -5.40 3.50
C GLU A 121 -7.93 -4.00 2.87
N GLY A 122 -6.72 -3.44 2.89
CA GLY A 122 -6.44 -2.11 2.36
C GLY A 122 -7.14 -1.00 3.15
N VAL A 123 -7.39 -1.20 4.45
CA VAL A 123 -8.10 -0.28 5.33
C VAL A 123 -7.22 0.29 6.43
N LEU A 124 -7.60 1.48 6.91
CA LEU A 124 -7.04 2.12 8.08
C LEU A 124 -8.03 2.08 9.23
N GLU A 125 -7.52 1.92 10.44
CA GLU A 125 -8.29 2.02 11.67
C GLU A 125 -7.60 2.96 12.63
N ARG A 126 -8.38 3.61 13.47
CA ARG A 126 -7.90 4.44 14.58
C ARG A 126 -8.32 3.85 15.92
N GLN A 127 -7.50 4.06 16.93
CA GLN A 127 -7.83 3.73 18.30
C GLN A 127 -8.52 4.92 18.98
N ASP A 128 -9.63 4.68 19.66
CA ASP A 128 -10.30 5.68 20.49
C ASP A 128 -9.62 5.79 21.88
N GLN A 129 -10.16 6.65 22.74
CA GLN A 129 -9.62 6.86 24.10
C GLN A 129 -9.81 5.66 25.02
N GLU A 130 -10.81 4.80 24.72
CA GLU A 130 -11.08 3.55 25.44
C GLU A 130 -10.23 2.38 24.91
N GLY A 131 -9.36 2.62 23.95
CA GLY A 131 -8.50 1.60 23.38
C GLY A 131 -9.14 0.74 22.28
N ARG A 132 -10.39 1.03 21.87
CA ARG A 132 -11.11 0.28 20.84
C ARG A 132 -10.69 0.75 19.44
N TRP A 133 -10.61 -0.18 18.52
CA TRP A 133 -10.32 0.11 17.13
C TRP A 133 -11.60 0.34 16.34
N SER A 134 -11.60 1.37 15.52
CA SER A 134 -12.71 1.72 14.62
C SER A 134 -12.19 2.10 13.24
N PRO A 135 -12.94 1.80 12.17
CA PRO A 135 -12.53 2.20 10.83
C PRO A 135 -12.25 3.69 10.75
N TYR A 136 -11.13 4.04 10.13
CA TYR A 136 -10.82 5.44 9.79
C TYR A 136 -11.37 5.71 8.39
N PRO A 137 -12.17 6.75 8.19
CA PRO A 137 -12.83 7.00 6.91
C PRO A 137 -11.81 7.02 5.77
N GLY A 138 -11.96 6.06 4.86
CA GLY A 138 -11.10 5.96 3.69
C GLY A 138 -11.43 7.05 2.65
N ARG A 139 -10.42 7.41 1.87
CA ARG A 139 -10.52 8.26 0.67
C ARG A 139 -10.14 7.44 -0.55
N LYS A 140 -10.37 7.98 -1.73
CA LYS A 140 -9.84 7.39 -2.96
C LYS A 140 -8.31 7.21 -2.81
N GLY A 141 -7.84 6.00 -3.05
CA GLY A 141 -6.41 5.65 -2.91
C GLY A 141 -5.98 5.16 -1.53
N THR A 142 -6.89 5.01 -0.56
CA THR A 142 -6.55 4.50 0.79
C THR A 142 -5.83 3.15 0.75
N ALA A 143 -6.25 2.21 -0.09
CA ALA A 143 -5.57 0.90 -0.20
C ALA A 143 -4.10 1.03 -0.63
N SER A 144 -3.79 1.91 -1.59
CA SER A 144 -2.41 2.16 -2.00
C SER A 144 -1.59 2.85 -0.90
N LYS A 145 -2.21 3.75 -0.12
CA LYS A 145 -1.60 4.37 1.06
C LYS A 145 -1.30 3.33 2.14
N VAL A 146 -2.24 2.40 2.39
CA VAL A 146 -2.04 1.26 3.31
C VAL A 146 -0.85 0.41 2.90
N ASN A 147 -0.74 0.07 1.61
CA ASN A 147 0.40 -0.69 1.09
C ASN A 147 1.73 0.04 1.34
N TRP A 148 1.76 1.35 1.11
CA TRP A 148 2.95 2.15 1.39
C TRP A 148 3.28 2.16 2.89
N ILE A 149 2.31 2.37 3.78
CA ILE A 149 2.50 2.34 5.24
C ILE A 149 3.06 0.99 5.67
N CYS A 150 2.49 -0.09 5.15
CA CYS A 150 2.95 -1.44 5.44
C CYS A 150 4.40 -1.68 4.99
N ALA A 151 4.83 -1.08 3.88
CA ALA A 151 6.22 -1.17 3.43
C ALA A 151 7.21 -0.39 4.30
N GLN A 152 6.75 0.57 5.14
CA GLN A 152 7.63 1.33 6.04
C GLN A 152 8.00 0.58 7.32
N ALA A 153 7.23 -0.45 7.69
CA ALA A 153 7.53 -1.24 8.87
C ALA A 153 8.64 -2.27 8.59
N PRO A 154 9.64 -2.40 9.47
CA PRO A 154 10.63 -3.47 9.32
C PRO A 154 9.93 -4.83 9.31
N ASN A 155 10.48 -5.76 8.53
CA ASN A 155 10.08 -7.15 8.64
C ASN A 155 10.53 -7.70 10.01
N PRO A 156 9.74 -8.55 10.65
CA PRO A 156 10.10 -9.17 11.92
C PRO A 156 11.34 -10.04 11.80
#